data_7754245ff4b719c8b41cd7932904b22a
#
_entry.id   7754245ff4b719c8b41cd7932904b22a
#
_cell.length_a   1.000
_cell.length_b   1.000
_cell.length_c   1.000
_cell.angle_alpha   90.00
_cell.angle_beta   90.00
_cell.angle_gamma   90.00
#
_symmetry.space_group_name_H-M   'P 1'
#
loop_
_entity.id
_entity.type
_entity.pdbx_description
1 polymer ?
#
loop_
_entity_poly.entity_id
_entity_poly.type
_entity_poly.pdbx_seq_one_letter_code
_entity_poly.pdbx_strand_id
1 'polypeptide(L)'
;MSFFSRLFSTQPDPREEWRALWHRTVXEARDPDWYRMCGVADSVEGRYDMITLVLTLVMLRLEDEGGMEASTARLTELFVEDMEGQMREAGIGDPTVGKKINALMESMNGRIGAYREGLRSXPKVLVEAVRRNVTMAQPDEAEALVQRMAALHARLARTDVXXLRAGEIAA
;
A
#
# COMPACT_ATOMS: atom_id res chain seq x y z
N MET A 1 -13.40 14.44 -27.52
CA MET A 1 -13.08 13.25 -28.31
C MET A 1 -14.33 12.76 -29.03
N SER A 2 -14.23 12.47 -30.31
CA SER A 2 -15.37 12.06 -31.08
C SER A 2 -15.79 10.63 -30.72
N PHE A 3 -17.02 10.27 -31.11
CA PHE A 3 -17.53 8.94 -30.90
C PHE A 3 -16.62 7.90 -31.55
N PHE A 4 -16.18 8.16 -32.79
CA PHE A 4 -15.32 7.21 -33.49
C PHE A 4 -13.95 7.10 -32.84
N SER A 5 -13.40 8.20 -32.35
CA SER A 5 -12.13 8.15 -31.64
C SER A 5 -12.20 7.23 -30.44
N ARG A 6 -13.28 7.36 -29.67
CA ARG A 6 -13.44 6.52 -28.49
C ARG A 6 -13.66 5.07 -28.87
N LEU A 7 -14.43 4.83 -29.91
CA LEU A 7 -14.74 3.47 -30.35
C LEU A 7 -13.49 2.73 -30.77
N PHE A 8 -12.56 3.41 -31.42
CA PHE A 8 -11.36 2.78 -31.95
C PHE A 8 -10.09 3.15 -31.19
N SER A 9 -10.24 3.78 -30.04
CA SER A 9 -9.08 4.14 -29.25
C SER A 9 -8.41 2.89 -28.72
N THR A 10 -7.10 2.80 -28.90
CA THR A 10 -6.31 1.69 -28.37
C THR A 10 -5.39 2.15 -27.25
N GLN A 11 -5.56 3.40 -26.80
CA GLN A 11 -4.71 3.90 -25.72
C GLN A 11 -4.98 3.10 -24.45
N PRO A 12 -3.95 2.52 -23.87
CA PRO A 12 -4.15 1.77 -22.63
C PRO A 12 -4.44 2.71 -21.46
N ASP A 13 -5.16 2.19 -20.50
CA ASP A 13 -5.35 2.86 -19.23
C ASP A 13 -3.97 3.00 -18.58
N PRO A 14 -3.54 4.23 -18.21
CA PRO A 14 -2.21 4.38 -17.60
C PRO A 14 -2.02 3.58 -16.32
N ARG A 15 -3.11 3.22 -15.64
CA ARG A 15 -3.01 2.42 -14.43
C ARG A 15 -2.59 1.00 -14.71
N GLU A 16 -2.83 0.50 -15.94
CA GLU A 16 -2.56 -0.89 -16.26
C GLU A 16 -1.08 -1.24 -16.13
N GLU A 17 -0.19 -0.31 -16.42
CA GLU A 17 1.22 -0.64 -16.31
C GLU A 17 1.67 -0.79 -14.86
N TRP A 18 0.86 -0.37 -13.90
CA TRP A 18 1.18 -0.52 -12.48
C TRP A 18 0.34 -1.59 -11.79
N ARG A 19 -0.55 -2.26 -12.54
CA ARG A 19 -1.45 -3.24 -11.92
C ARG A 19 -0.69 -4.46 -11.40
N ALA A 20 0.36 -4.89 -12.08
CA ALA A 20 1.15 -6.01 -11.58
C ALA A 20 1.81 -5.67 -10.24
N LEU A 21 2.32 -4.45 -10.10
CA LEU A 21 2.88 -4.04 -8.82
C LEU A 21 1.81 -3.93 -7.75
N TRP A 22 0.63 -3.44 -8.11
CA TRP A 22 -0.47 -3.40 -7.14
C TRP A 22 -0.82 -4.80 -6.65
N HIS A 23 -0.94 -5.76 -7.57
CA HIS A 23 -1.23 -7.13 -7.17
C HIS A 23 -0.12 -7.72 -6.30
N ARG A 24 1.13 -7.40 -6.62
CA ARG A 24 2.24 -7.88 -5.78
C ARG A 24 2.20 -7.24 -4.40
N THR A 25 1.82 -5.98 -4.32
CA THR A 25 1.68 -5.29 -3.04
C THR A 25 0.66 -6.00 -2.17
N VAL A 26 -0.48 -6.34 -2.73
CA VAL A 26 -1.49 -7.09 -2.01
C VAL A 26 -0.95 -8.46 -1.57
N UNK A 27 -0.17 -9.00 -2.36
CA UNK A 27 0.31 -10.17 -2.08
C UNK A 27 1.26 -10.17 -1.04
N GLU A 28 2.12 -9.34 -0.96
CA GLU A 28 3.07 -9.18 0.15
C GLU A 28 2.33 -8.95 1.46
N ALA A 29 1.30 -8.13 1.41
CA ALA A 29 0.54 -7.84 2.62
C ALA A 29 -0.20 -9.05 3.16
N ARG A 30 -0.46 -10.02 2.32
CA ARG A 30 -1.17 -11.23 2.74
C ARG A 30 -0.26 -12.31 3.27
N ASP A 31 1.05 -12.11 3.26
CA ASP A 31 1.98 -13.11 3.81
C ASP A 31 1.55 -13.45 5.23
N PRO A 32 1.29 -14.74 5.53
CA PRO A 32 0.81 -15.10 6.86
C PRO A 32 1.76 -14.75 7.99
N ASP A 33 3.03 -14.55 7.70
CA ASP A 33 3.99 -14.27 8.76
C ASP A 33 3.77 -12.91 9.41
N TRP A 34 3.16 -11.95 8.72
CA TRP A 34 2.80 -10.70 9.37
C TRP A 34 1.88 -10.96 10.58
N TYR A 35 1.02 -11.95 10.45
CA TYR A 35 -0.01 -12.24 11.46
C TYR A 35 0.49 -13.24 12.48
N ARG A 36 1.18 -14.28 12.03
CA ARG A 36 1.64 -15.33 12.93
C ARG A 36 2.86 -14.93 13.73
N MET A 37 3.77 -14.15 13.14
CA MET A 37 5.07 -13.87 13.74
C MET A 37 5.25 -12.43 14.17
N CYS A 38 4.47 -11.51 13.61
CA CYS A 38 4.66 -10.09 13.88
C CYS A 38 3.52 -9.46 14.65
N GLY A 39 2.56 -10.26 15.09
CA GLY A 39 1.55 -9.79 16.02
C GLY A 39 0.40 -8.99 15.42
N VAL A 40 0.31 -8.90 14.08
CA VAL A 40 -0.79 -8.16 13.47
C VAL A 40 -2.07 -8.95 13.62
N ALA A 41 -3.18 -8.27 13.90
CA ALA A 41 -4.47 -8.94 14.02
C ALA A 41 -4.91 -9.49 12.69
N ASP A 42 -5.31 -10.77 12.67
CA ASP A 42 -5.85 -11.37 11.44
C ASP A 42 -7.35 -11.08 11.38
N SER A 43 -7.65 -9.84 11.11
CA SER A 43 -8.99 -9.29 11.07
C SER A 43 -9.08 -8.40 9.84
N VAL A 44 -10.29 -7.95 9.53
CA VAL A 44 -10.46 -7.02 8.42
C VAL A 44 -9.59 -5.79 8.63
N GLU A 45 -9.60 -5.24 9.85
CA GLU A 45 -8.81 -4.05 10.15
C GLU A 45 -7.31 -4.31 10.02
N GLY A 46 -6.84 -5.44 10.57
CA GLY A 46 -5.42 -5.76 10.49
C GLY A 46 -4.96 -5.99 9.07
N ARG A 47 -5.77 -6.68 8.29
CA ARG A 47 -5.44 -6.93 6.88
C ARG A 47 -5.40 -5.64 6.09
N TYR A 48 -6.35 -4.75 6.34
CA TYR A 48 -6.33 -3.44 5.69
C TYR A 48 -5.07 -2.67 6.09
N ASP A 49 -4.73 -2.68 7.39
CA ASP A 49 -3.56 -1.96 7.85
C ASP A 49 -2.29 -2.49 7.20
N MET A 50 -2.22 -3.81 6.95
CA MET A 50 -1.04 -4.35 6.29
C MET A 50 -0.99 -3.96 4.81
N ILE A 51 -2.13 -3.91 4.14
CA ILE A 51 -2.13 -3.44 2.75
C ILE A 51 -1.62 -2.01 2.68
N THR A 52 -2.08 -1.15 3.59
CA THR A 52 -1.62 0.24 3.58
C THR A 52 -0.15 0.35 3.96
N LEU A 53 0.33 -0.49 4.88
CA LEU A 53 1.74 -0.49 5.25
C LEU A 53 2.62 -0.86 4.05
N VAL A 54 2.30 -1.97 3.38
CA VAL A 54 3.11 -2.42 2.26
C VAL A 54 3.03 -1.42 1.11
N LEU A 55 1.83 -0.92 0.82
CA LEU A 55 1.69 0.10 -0.22
C LEU A 55 2.53 1.32 0.09
N THR A 56 2.55 1.74 1.35
CA THR A 56 3.37 2.89 1.75
C THR A 56 4.85 2.62 1.47
N LEU A 57 5.34 1.42 1.80
CA LEU A 57 6.74 1.10 1.52
C LEU A 57 7.04 1.13 0.03
N VAL A 58 6.11 0.61 -0.78
CA VAL A 58 6.27 0.65 -2.23
C VAL A 58 6.31 2.10 -2.73
N MET A 59 5.42 2.93 -2.21
CA MET A 59 5.39 4.34 -2.61
C MET A 59 6.68 5.06 -2.21
N LEU A 60 7.19 4.78 -1.01
CA LEU A 60 8.44 5.39 -0.58
C LEU A 60 9.61 4.96 -1.45
N ARG A 61 9.60 3.69 -1.89
CA ARG A 61 10.63 3.23 -2.82
C ARG A 61 10.58 4.01 -4.13
N LEU A 62 9.38 4.20 -4.68
CA LEU A 62 9.24 4.94 -5.93
C LEU A 62 9.62 6.41 -5.73
N GLU A 63 9.28 6.97 -4.57
CA GLU A 63 9.67 8.33 -4.25
C GLU A 63 11.19 8.48 -4.24
N ASP A 64 11.89 7.49 -3.69
CA ASP A 64 13.35 7.52 -3.65
C ASP A 64 13.97 7.47 -5.05
N GLU A 65 13.27 6.86 -6.01
CA GLU A 65 13.76 6.82 -7.38
C GLU A 65 13.79 8.20 -8.01
N GLY A 66 12.83 9.02 -7.66
CA GLY A 66 12.69 10.36 -8.24
C GLY A 66 11.88 10.34 -9.54
N GLY A 67 11.06 11.35 -9.73
CA GLY A 67 10.30 11.48 -10.95
C GLY A 67 9.17 10.48 -11.12
N MET A 68 8.73 9.88 -10.03
CA MET A 68 7.72 8.82 -10.07
C MET A 68 6.38 9.26 -9.50
N GLU A 69 6.11 10.55 -9.47
CA GLU A 69 4.87 11.05 -8.87
C GLU A 69 3.64 10.53 -9.60
N ALA A 70 3.69 10.46 -10.92
CA ALA A 70 2.56 9.92 -11.68
C ALA A 70 2.36 8.44 -11.36
N SER A 71 3.44 7.70 -11.14
CA SER A 71 3.34 6.28 -10.84
C SER A 71 2.71 6.04 -9.47
N THR A 72 3.10 6.81 -8.46
CA THR A 72 2.48 6.66 -7.15
C THR A 72 1.01 7.05 -7.20
N ALA A 73 0.65 8.04 -8.04
CA ALA A 73 -0.75 8.40 -8.22
C ALA A 73 -1.54 7.24 -8.83
N ARG A 74 -0.95 6.53 -9.80
CA ARG A 74 -1.64 5.38 -10.38
C ARG A 74 -1.86 4.26 -9.37
N LEU A 75 -0.87 4.01 -8.53
CA LEU A 75 -1.04 3.01 -7.47
C LEU A 75 -2.13 3.41 -6.49
N THR A 76 -2.18 4.70 -6.14
CA THR A 76 -3.23 5.19 -5.27
C THR A 76 -4.60 4.97 -5.90
N GLU A 77 -4.72 5.23 -7.20
CA GLU A 77 -5.99 5.03 -7.90
C GLU A 77 -6.41 3.57 -7.89
N LEU A 78 -5.45 2.64 -8.07
CA LEU A 78 -5.77 1.22 -8.02
C LEU A 78 -6.22 0.80 -6.61
N PHE A 79 -5.56 1.31 -5.60
CA PHE A 79 -5.95 1.06 -4.22
C PHE A 79 -7.39 1.56 -3.97
N VAL A 80 -7.68 2.79 -4.38
CA VAL A 80 -9.00 3.35 -4.19
C VAL A 80 -10.06 2.53 -4.94
N GLU A 81 -9.75 2.13 -6.17
CA GLU A 81 -10.69 1.34 -6.95
C GLU A 81 -11.04 0.04 -6.23
N ASP A 82 -10.03 -0.64 -5.69
CA ASP A 82 -10.27 -1.90 -4.97
C ASP A 82 -11.08 -1.65 -3.69
N MET A 83 -10.77 -0.59 -2.97
CA MET A 83 -11.49 -0.31 -1.74
C MET A 83 -12.94 0.07 -2.02
N GLU A 84 -13.18 0.87 -3.07
CA GLU A 84 -14.54 1.19 -3.47
C GLU A 84 -15.32 -0.06 -3.83
N GLY A 85 -14.68 -0.96 -4.58
CA GLY A 85 -15.34 -2.20 -4.96
C GLY A 85 -15.73 -3.04 -3.75
N GLN A 86 -14.84 -3.14 -2.78
CA GLN A 86 -15.16 -3.90 -1.57
C GLN A 86 -16.29 -3.26 -0.77
N MET A 87 -16.30 -1.93 -0.69
CA MET A 87 -17.36 -1.25 0.02
C MET A 87 -18.70 -1.47 -0.65
N ARG A 88 -18.75 -1.39 -1.98
CA ARG A 88 -20.01 -1.60 -2.69
C ARG A 88 -20.47 -3.04 -2.59
N GLU A 89 -19.56 -3.99 -2.63
CA GLU A 89 -19.94 -5.39 -2.42
C GLU A 89 -20.51 -5.61 -1.03
N ALA A 90 -20.06 -4.83 -0.05
CA ALA A 90 -20.60 -4.90 1.30
C ALA A 90 -21.93 -4.14 1.46
N GLY A 91 -22.43 -3.53 0.39
CA GLY A 91 -23.74 -2.87 0.43
C GLY A 91 -23.72 -1.42 0.85
N ILE A 92 -22.54 -0.79 0.87
CA ILE A 92 -22.45 0.62 1.27
C ILE A 92 -22.87 1.50 0.09
N GLY A 93 -23.77 2.46 0.34
CA GLY A 93 -24.27 3.35 -0.70
C GLY A 93 -23.26 4.43 -1.09
N ASP A 94 -23.47 5.02 -2.27
CA ASP A 94 -22.49 5.88 -2.90
C ASP A 94 -22.06 7.08 -2.06
N PRO A 95 -22.97 7.85 -1.44
CA PRO A 95 -22.48 9.00 -0.66
C PRO A 95 -21.58 8.58 0.50
N THR A 96 -21.89 7.45 1.14
CA THR A 96 -21.08 6.96 2.25
C THR A 96 -19.75 6.44 1.75
N VAL A 97 -19.73 5.80 0.55
CA VAL A 97 -18.45 5.37 -0.03
C VAL A 97 -17.53 6.58 -0.23
N GLY A 98 -18.06 7.68 -0.76
CA GLY A 98 -17.24 8.88 -0.97
C GLY A 98 -16.63 9.40 0.31
N LYS A 99 -17.42 9.47 1.39
CA LYS A 99 -16.90 9.91 2.68
C LYS A 99 -15.81 8.97 3.19
N LYS A 100 -16.03 7.66 3.06
CA LYS A 100 -15.05 6.68 3.56
C LYS A 100 -13.76 6.75 2.76
N ILE A 101 -13.85 6.95 1.44
CA ILE A 101 -12.65 7.07 0.63
C ILE A 101 -11.86 8.31 1.01
N ASN A 102 -12.54 9.43 1.26
CA ASN A 102 -11.82 10.63 1.71
C ASN A 102 -11.08 10.38 3.01
N ALA A 103 -11.73 9.69 3.95
CA ALA A 103 -11.10 9.37 5.23
C ALA A 103 -9.90 8.44 5.02
N LEU A 104 -10.01 7.46 4.10
CA LEU A 104 -8.90 6.58 3.80
C LEU A 104 -7.72 7.35 3.25
N MET A 105 -7.97 8.33 2.38
CA MET A 105 -6.88 9.08 1.78
C MET A 105 -6.17 9.95 2.82
N GLU A 106 -6.92 10.55 3.73
CA GLU A 106 -6.29 11.31 4.82
C GLU A 106 -5.44 10.40 5.69
N SER A 107 -5.96 9.21 6.02
CA SER A 107 -5.24 8.25 6.83
C SER A 107 -3.97 7.78 6.11
N MET A 108 -4.07 7.53 4.81
CA MET A 108 -2.92 7.10 4.03
C MET A 108 -1.82 8.14 4.04
N ASN A 109 -2.18 9.43 3.87
CA ASN A 109 -1.19 10.48 3.88
C ASN A 109 -0.47 10.55 5.23
N GLY A 110 -1.21 10.37 6.32
CA GLY A 110 -0.61 10.36 7.65
C GLY A 110 0.35 9.20 7.83
N ARG A 111 -0.03 8.02 7.34
CA ARG A 111 0.83 6.84 7.46
C ARG A 111 2.09 6.98 6.62
N ILE A 112 1.97 7.53 5.42
CA ILE A 112 3.16 7.74 4.58
C ILE A 112 4.16 8.61 5.33
N GLY A 113 3.71 9.71 5.92
CA GLY A 113 4.61 10.59 6.67
C GLY A 113 5.22 9.91 7.87
N ALA A 114 4.40 9.17 8.64
CA ALA A 114 4.89 8.51 9.85
C ALA A 114 5.92 7.44 9.52
N TYR A 115 5.65 6.64 8.48
CA TYR A 115 6.58 5.57 8.12
C TYR A 115 7.85 6.13 7.49
N ARG A 116 7.72 7.19 6.67
CA ARG A 116 8.91 7.85 6.12
C ARG A 116 9.82 8.32 7.25
N GLU A 117 9.25 8.99 8.22
CA GLU A 117 10.05 9.49 9.34
C GLU A 117 10.63 8.34 10.15
N GLY A 118 9.83 7.32 10.42
CA GLY A 118 10.29 6.18 11.21
C GLY A 118 11.43 5.43 10.57
N LEU A 119 11.38 5.27 9.25
CA LEU A 119 12.45 4.57 8.54
C LEU A 119 13.75 5.36 8.52
N ARG A 120 13.68 6.68 8.71
CA ARG A 120 14.85 7.55 8.75
C ARG A 120 15.36 7.84 10.16
N SER A 121 14.72 7.30 11.17
CA SER A 121 15.01 7.58 12.57
C SER A 121 15.36 6.31 13.32
N UNK A 122 15.31 6.31 14.46
CA UNK A 122 15.56 5.31 15.20
C UNK A 122 14.55 4.39 15.14
N PRO A 123 14.85 3.17 15.53
CA PRO A 123 13.82 2.15 15.45
C PRO A 123 12.62 2.37 16.36
N LYS A 124 12.81 3.02 17.49
CA LYS A 124 11.67 3.20 18.37
C LYS A 124 10.64 4.18 17.78
N VAL A 125 11.07 5.08 16.91
CA VAL A 125 10.13 5.96 16.23
C VAL A 125 9.22 5.14 15.32
N LEU A 126 9.80 4.18 14.60
CA LEU A 126 9.01 3.32 13.73
C LEU A 126 8.12 2.38 14.55
N VAL A 127 8.61 1.88 15.69
CA VAL A 127 7.79 1.06 16.56
C VAL A 127 6.54 1.83 17.01
N GLU A 128 6.72 3.09 17.41
CA GLU A 128 5.58 3.90 17.82
C GLU A 128 4.63 4.15 16.65
N ALA A 129 5.17 4.34 15.45
CA ALA A 129 4.33 4.56 14.29
C ALA A 129 3.47 3.34 13.97
N VAL A 130 4.05 2.13 14.03
CA VAL A 130 3.24 0.95 13.75
C VAL A 130 2.23 0.69 14.86
N ARG A 131 2.58 1.00 16.11
CA ARG A 131 1.61 0.84 17.19
C ARG A 131 0.38 1.72 17.01
N ARG A 132 0.57 2.92 16.45
CA ARG A 132 -0.55 3.83 16.20
C ARG A 132 -1.37 3.44 14.98
N ASN A 133 -0.75 2.77 14.01
CA ASN A 133 -1.35 2.63 12.69
C ASN A 133 -1.68 1.20 12.29
N VAL A 134 -1.29 0.20 13.09
CA VAL A 134 -1.55 -1.19 12.78
C VAL A 134 -2.34 -1.82 13.91
N THR A 135 -3.42 -2.52 13.55
CA THR A 135 -4.22 -3.24 14.53
C THR A 135 -3.46 -4.49 14.95
N MET A 136 -3.03 -4.51 16.20
CA MET A 136 -2.17 -5.57 16.72
C MET A 136 -2.95 -6.50 17.62
N ALA A 137 -2.89 -7.82 17.32
CA ALA A 137 -3.37 -8.83 18.28
C ALA A 137 -2.35 -9.05 19.37
N GLN A 138 -1.07 -8.86 19.05
CA GLN A 138 0.03 -9.02 20.01
C GLN A 138 0.88 -7.76 19.99
N PRO A 139 0.50 -6.73 20.76
CA PRO A 139 1.25 -5.47 20.70
C PRO A 139 2.72 -5.61 21.10
N ASP A 140 3.06 -6.63 21.89
CA ASP A 140 4.44 -6.88 22.28
C ASP A 140 5.32 -7.24 21.09
N GLU A 141 4.71 -7.66 19.97
CA GLU A 141 5.47 -8.04 18.79
C GLU A 141 5.73 -6.88 17.83
N ALA A 142 5.48 -5.64 18.26
CA ALA A 142 5.67 -4.50 17.36
C ALA A 142 7.12 -4.40 16.88
N GLU A 143 8.09 -4.80 17.68
CA GLU A 143 9.48 -4.78 17.24
C GLU A 143 9.73 -5.81 16.14
N ALA A 144 9.11 -6.99 16.25
CA ALA A 144 9.21 -7.99 15.19
C ALA A 144 8.58 -7.46 13.89
N LEU A 145 7.46 -6.76 14.02
CA LEU A 145 6.81 -6.17 12.86
C LEU A 145 7.74 -5.15 12.19
N VAL A 146 8.38 -4.31 12.99
CA VAL A 146 9.29 -3.29 12.46
C VAL A 146 10.50 -3.94 11.78
N GLN A 147 11.03 -5.03 12.35
CA GLN A 147 12.15 -5.72 11.72
C GLN A 147 11.75 -6.29 10.35
N ARG A 148 10.58 -6.89 10.27
CA ARG A 148 10.12 -7.45 9.00
C ARG A 148 9.81 -6.35 8.00
N MET A 149 9.26 -5.25 8.47
CA MET A 149 9.00 -4.07 7.66
C MET A 149 10.31 -3.52 7.07
N ALA A 150 11.36 -3.43 7.91
CA ALA A 150 12.65 -2.96 7.45
C ALA A 150 13.26 -3.92 6.43
N ALA A 151 13.05 -5.22 6.61
CA ALA A 151 13.53 -6.20 5.63
C ALA A 151 12.84 -6.03 4.29
N LEU A 152 11.54 -5.78 4.29
CA LEU A 152 10.83 -5.53 3.04
C LEU A 152 11.32 -4.22 2.40
N HIS A 153 11.52 -3.20 3.22
CA HIS A 153 12.05 -1.93 2.72
C HIS A 153 13.39 -2.15 2.02
N ALA A 154 14.26 -2.98 2.60
CA ALA A 154 15.55 -3.28 1.99
C ALA A 154 15.40 -4.07 0.69
N ARG A 155 14.47 -5.02 0.64
CA ARG A 155 14.20 -5.76 -0.59
C ARG A 155 13.73 -4.84 -1.70
N LEU A 156 12.88 -3.90 -1.36
CA LEU A 156 12.40 -2.92 -2.34
C LEU A 156 13.55 -2.04 -2.84
N ALA A 157 14.44 -1.65 -1.93
CA ALA A 157 15.57 -0.81 -2.32
C ALA A 157 16.49 -1.53 -3.31
N ARG A 158 16.57 -2.86 -3.24
CA ARG A 158 17.40 -3.64 -4.16
C ARG A 158 16.69 -3.95 -5.48
N THR A 159 15.43 -3.58 -5.61
CA THR A 159 14.65 -3.94 -6.80
C THR A 159 14.62 -2.77 -7.76
N ASP A 160 15.04 -3.05 -8.99
CA ASP A 160 15.00 -2.06 -10.06
C ASP A 160 13.55 -1.72 -10.41
N VAL A 161 13.33 -0.51 -10.81
CA VAL A 161 12.00 -0.08 -11.21
C VAL A 161 11.39 -0.98 -12.29
N UNK A 162 12.14 -1.46 -13.10
CA UNK A 162 11.76 -2.31 -14.00
C UNK A 162 11.19 -3.45 -13.52
N UNK A 163 11.73 -4.08 -12.47
CA UNK A 163 11.36 -5.03 -11.83
C UNK A 163 10.23 -4.82 -11.18
N LEU A 164 10.03 -3.79 -10.43
CA LEU A 164 8.83 -3.40 -9.69
C LEU A 164 7.62 -3.31 -10.62
N ARG A 165 7.84 -2.68 -11.76
CA ARG A 165 6.72 -2.51 -12.69
C ARG A 165 6.15 -3.85 -13.13
N ALA A 166 7.00 -4.85 -13.24
CA ALA A 166 6.57 -6.21 -13.59
C ALA A 166 5.95 -6.96 -12.41
N GLY A 167 5.89 -6.33 -11.24
CA GLY A 167 5.33 -6.99 -10.07
C GLY A 167 6.30 -7.88 -9.35
N GLU A 168 7.59 -7.62 -9.49
CA GLU A 168 8.63 -8.42 -8.85
C GLU A 168 9.30 -7.62 -7.74
N ILE A 169 9.58 -8.29 -6.65
CA ILE A 169 10.34 -7.72 -5.54
C ILE A 169 11.45 -8.71 -5.22
N ALA A 170 12.68 -8.19 -5.08
CA ALA A 170 13.83 -9.03 -4.81
C ALA A 170 13.64 -9.89 -3.56
N ALA A 171 14.28 -11.05 -3.55
CA ALA A 171 14.20 -11.95 -2.39
C ALA A 171 14.89 -11.33 -1.17
#